data_383aee94784ba485edc31fa529a99b9f
#
_entry.id   383aee94784ba485edc31fa529a99b9f
#
_cell.length_a   1.000
_cell.length_b   1.000
_cell.length_c   1.000
_cell.angle_alpha   90.00
_cell.angle_beta   90.00
_cell.angle_gamma   90.00
#
_symmetry.space_group_name_H-M   'P 1'
#
loop_
_entity.id
_entity.type
_entity.pdbx_description
1 polymer ?
#
loop_
_entity_poly.entity_id
_entity_poly.type
_entity_poly.pdbx_seq_one_letter_code
_entity_poly.pdbx_strand_id
1 'polypeptide(L)'
;MKNDKIFEEENISRDAVFISMTDSDELNIVLGLLARSHGISRNIIIQGDNNYDSILESLGIYRVMDPKVIVANEIIKAINTDMKVSINYMFGGKAQVYEIKIPDDFLYIGKKLSEINLHKEIIIGGIIRYDNSAVIPRGNTKIEKGDRLVIFSTNESRKELEELIDPTLKKSIFDFFRR
;
A
#
# COMPACT_ATOMS: atom_id res chain seq x y z
N MET A 1 -5.30 26.08 -24.18
CA MET A 1 -6.00 27.28 -23.70
C MET A 1 -7.53 27.19 -23.62
N LYS A 2 -8.20 26.10 -24.07
CA LYS A 2 -9.67 25.94 -23.90
C LYS A 2 -10.08 25.33 -22.55
N ASN A 3 -9.18 24.72 -21.82
CA ASN A 3 -9.50 23.97 -20.59
C ASN A 3 -9.49 24.81 -19.30
N ASP A 4 -8.91 26.01 -19.34
CA ASP A 4 -8.82 26.87 -18.15
C ASP A 4 -10.20 27.38 -17.71
N LYS A 5 -11.05 27.70 -18.69
CA LYS A 5 -12.38 28.25 -18.42
C LYS A 5 -13.37 27.24 -17.83
N ILE A 6 -13.13 25.95 -17.99
CA ILE A 6 -14.04 24.91 -17.49
C ILE A 6 -14.22 24.99 -15.97
N PHE A 7 -13.13 25.28 -15.23
CA PHE A 7 -13.19 25.38 -13.77
C PHE A 7 -14.03 26.59 -13.30
N GLU A 8 -14.03 27.66 -14.08
CA GLU A 8 -14.81 28.87 -13.80
C GLU A 8 -16.26 28.73 -14.30
N GLU A 9 -16.45 28.24 -15.53
CA GLU A 9 -17.76 28.06 -16.16
C GLU A 9 -18.63 27.06 -15.42
N GLU A 10 -18.07 25.94 -14.94
CA GLU A 10 -18.78 24.90 -14.19
C GLU A 10 -18.84 25.19 -12.67
N ASN A 11 -18.30 26.32 -12.22
CA ASN A 11 -18.30 26.74 -10.81
C ASN A 11 -17.87 25.63 -9.85
N ILE A 12 -16.76 24.94 -10.19
CA ILE A 12 -16.28 23.78 -9.46
C ILE A 12 -15.82 24.19 -8.06
N SER A 13 -16.43 23.57 -7.03
CA SER A 13 -16.08 23.82 -5.64
C SER A 13 -14.64 23.48 -5.34
N ARG A 14 -13.98 24.27 -4.48
CA ARG A 14 -12.64 23.96 -3.97
C ARG A 14 -12.60 22.67 -3.15
N ASP A 15 -13.73 22.22 -2.63
CA ASP A 15 -13.89 20.96 -1.91
C ASP A 15 -14.10 19.75 -2.83
N ALA A 16 -14.17 19.97 -4.14
CA ALA A 16 -14.30 18.90 -5.12
C ALA A 16 -13.07 17.97 -5.09
N VAL A 17 -13.25 16.74 -5.55
CA VAL A 17 -12.15 15.82 -5.87
C VAL A 17 -11.95 15.86 -7.38
N PHE A 18 -10.76 16.24 -7.82
CA PHE A 18 -10.39 16.21 -9.22
C PHE A 18 -9.61 14.92 -9.53
N ILE A 19 -9.99 14.23 -10.58
CA ILE A 19 -9.30 13.01 -11.03
C ILE A 19 -8.92 13.20 -12.49
N SER A 20 -7.62 13.17 -12.80
CA SER A 20 -7.13 13.17 -14.18
C SER A 20 -6.79 11.75 -14.61
N MET A 21 -7.49 11.28 -15.67
CA MET A 21 -7.42 9.91 -16.14
C MET A 21 -7.58 9.88 -17.66
N THR A 22 -6.58 10.42 -18.36
CA THR A 22 -6.45 10.35 -19.83
C THR A 22 -5.42 9.28 -20.21
N ASP A 23 -5.24 9.09 -21.52
CA ASP A 23 -4.23 8.14 -22.05
C ASP A 23 -2.79 8.68 -21.96
N SER A 24 -2.57 9.92 -21.50
CA SER A 24 -1.24 10.54 -21.37
C SER A 24 -0.97 10.92 -19.93
N ASP A 25 0.11 10.37 -19.38
CA ASP A 25 0.60 10.69 -18.04
C ASP A 25 0.94 12.17 -17.90
N GLU A 26 1.59 12.77 -18.91
CA GLU A 26 1.96 14.18 -18.92
C GLU A 26 0.71 15.08 -18.90
N LEU A 27 -0.31 14.70 -19.68
CA LEU A 27 -1.56 15.45 -19.69
C LEU A 27 -2.27 15.34 -18.33
N ASN A 28 -2.27 14.15 -17.73
CA ASN A 28 -2.86 13.94 -16.40
C ASN A 28 -2.15 14.80 -15.34
N ILE A 29 -0.83 14.91 -15.41
CA ILE A 29 -0.02 15.76 -14.54
C ILE A 29 -0.40 17.24 -14.74
N VAL A 30 -0.44 17.70 -15.98
CA VAL A 30 -0.79 19.10 -16.30
C VAL A 30 -2.19 19.44 -15.82
N LEU A 31 -3.16 18.57 -16.03
CA LEU A 31 -4.53 18.75 -15.55
C LEU A 31 -4.63 18.78 -14.03
N GLY A 32 -3.88 17.93 -13.34
CA GLY A 32 -3.79 17.93 -11.88
C GLY A 32 -3.20 19.23 -11.33
N LEU A 33 -2.13 19.74 -11.96
CA LEU A 33 -1.53 21.03 -11.61
C LEU A 33 -2.49 22.18 -11.87
N LEU A 34 -3.23 22.13 -12.98
CA LEU A 34 -4.24 23.12 -13.31
C LEU A 34 -5.37 23.13 -12.27
N ALA A 35 -5.91 21.99 -11.92
CA ALA A 35 -6.94 21.87 -10.87
C ALA A 35 -6.43 22.47 -9.54
N ARG A 36 -5.18 22.20 -9.19
CA ARG A 36 -4.55 22.76 -7.99
C ARG A 36 -4.41 24.28 -8.05
N SER A 37 -4.06 24.86 -9.20
CA SER A 37 -3.97 26.31 -9.38
C SER A 37 -5.32 27.02 -9.20
N HIS A 38 -6.43 26.31 -9.46
CA HIS A 38 -7.81 26.76 -9.17
C HIS A 38 -8.26 26.46 -7.72
N GLY A 39 -7.36 26.02 -6.85
CA GLY A 39 -7.62 25.82 -5.43
C GLY A 39 -8.21 24.46 -5.06
N ILE A 40 -8.29 23.50 -5.99
CA ILE A 40 -8.75 22.13 -5.71
C ILE A 40 -7.56 21.36 -5.10
N SER A 41 -7.59 21.15 -3.79
CA SER A 41 -6.51 20.49 -3.07
C SER A 41 -6.57 18.97 -3.13
N ARG A 42 -7.78 18.40 -3.28
CA ARG A 42 -7.99 16.96 -3.39
C ARG A 42 -7.94 16.53 -4.85
N ASN A 43 -6.73 16.19 -5.30
CA ASN A 43 -6.50 15.81 -6.68
C ASN A 43 -5.80 14.43 -6.76
N ILE A 44 -6.24 13.61 -7.69
CA ILE A 44 -5.73 12.27 -7.97
C ILE A 44 -5.27 12.25 -9.41
N ILE A 45 -4.01 11.88 -9.62
CA ILE A 45 -3.42 11.73 -10.95
C ILE A 45 -3.24 10.25 -11.25
N ILE A 46 -3.77 9.81 -12.38
CA ILE A 46 -3.51 8.47 -12.89
C ILE A 46 -2.25 8.54 -13.75
N GLN A 47 -1.26 7.71 -13.42
CA GLN A 47 0.05 7.68 -14.05
C GLN A 47 0.57 6.24 -14.10
N GLY A 48 1.05 5.81 -15.25
CA GLY A 48 1.60 4.47 -15.46
C GLY A 48 3.14 4.40 -15.39
N ASP A 49 3.82 5.54 -15.28
CA ASP A 49 5.27 5.67 -15.19
C ASP A 49 5.70 6.50 -13.96
N ASN A 50 6.48 5.90 -13.06
CA ASN A 50 6.90 6.51 -11.80
C ASN A 50 8.01 7.56 -11.95
N ASN A 51 8.41 7.92 -13.17
CA ASN A 51 9.50 8.88 -13.42
C ASN A 51 9.21 10.29 -12.89
N TYR A 52 7.95 10.63 -12.65
CA TYR A 52 7.54 11.97 -12.24
C TYR A 52 7.23 12.10 -10.74
N ASP A 53 7.28 11.03 -9.96
CA ASP A 53 6.85 11.00 -8.55
C ASP A 53 7.52 12.06 -7.69
N SER A 54 8.85 12.20 -7.79
CA SER A 54 9.60 13.17 -7.00
C SER A 54 9.26 14.62 -7.36
N ILE A 55 8.93 14.87 -8.64
CA ILE A 55 8.51 16.19 -9.11
C ILE A 55 7.12 16.50 -8.57
N LEU A 56 6.20 15.53 -8.66
CA LEU A 56 4.83 15.69 -8.19
C LEU A 56 4.76 15.93 -6.68
N GLU A 57 5.55 15.21 -5.89
CA GLU A 57 5.69 15.44 -4.45
C GLU A 57 6.17 16.88 -4.15
N SER A 58 7.18 17.37 -4.88
CA SER A 58 7.70 18.72 -4.72
C SER A 58 6.67 19.81 -5.04
N LEU A 59 5.74 19.49 -5.96
CA LEU A 59 4.62 20.34 -6.34
C LEU A 59 3.39 20.14 -5.44
N GLY A 60 3.51 19.33 -4.39
CA GLY A 60 2.45 19.07 -3.41
C GLY A 60 1.32 18.19 -3.93
N ILE A 61 1.58 17.34 -4.91
CA ILE A 61 0.67 16.32 -5.39
C ILE A 61 1.10 14.99 -4.80
N TYR A 62 0.31 14.48 -3.86
CA TYR A 62 0.66 13.28 -3.08
C TYR A 62 -0.17 12.05 -3.44
N ARG A 63 -1.17 12.19 -4.32
CA ARG A 63 -2.06 11.10 -4.72
C ARG A 63 -1.88 10.77 -6.18
N VAL A 64 -0.86 10.00 -6.45
CA VAL A 64 -0.59 9.40 -7.76
C VAL A 64 -1.00 7.93 -7.68
N MET A 65 -1.72 7.45 -8.69
CA MET A 65 -2.19 6.06 -8.77
C MET A 65 -1.69 5.43 -10.08
N ASP A 66 -1.01 4.28 -9.94
CA ASP A 66 -0.65 3.43 -11.06
C ASP A 66 -1.74 2.36 -11.26
N PRO A 67 -2.48 2.40 -12.38
CA PRO A 67 -3.52 1.42 -12.67
C PRO A 67 -2.99 -0.01 -12.76
N LYS A 68 -1.76 -0.19 -13.26
CA LYS A 68 -1.14 -1.52 -13.40
C LYS A 68 -0.93 -2.16 -12.03
N VAL A 69 -0.45 -1.38 -11.06
CA VAL A 69 -0.25 -1.83 -9.67
C VAL A 69 -1.59 -2.14 -9.01
N ILE A 70 -2.60 -1.27 -9.21
CA ILE A 70 -3.94 -1.47 -8.64
C ILE A 70 -4.55 -2.76 -9.20
N VAL A 71 -4.55 -2.93 -10.53
CA VAL A 71 -5.12 -4.12 -11.19
C VAL A 71 -4.35 -5.38 -10.78
N ALA A 72 -3.01 -5.33 -10.73
CA ALA A 72 -2.21 -6.46 -10.27
C ALA A 72 -2.58 -6.88 -8.84
N ASN A 73 -2.73 -5.91 -7.93
CA ASN A 73 -3.15 -6.18 -6.55
C ASN A 73 -4.54 -6.82 -6.48
N GLU A 74 -5.50 -6.34 -7.27
CA GLU A 74 -6.85 -6.93 -7.31
C GLU A 74 -6.85 -8.34 -7.91
N ILE A 75 -6.07 -8.59 -8.97
CA ILE A 75 -5.89 -9.94 -9.53
C ILE A 75 -5.30 -10.88 -8.49
N ILE A 76 -4.25 -10.45 -7.78
CA ILE A 76 -3.62 -11.24 -6.73
C ILE A 76 -4.62 -11.56 -5.62
N LYS A 77 -5.41 -10.59 -5.17
CA LYS A 77 -6.46 -10.82 -4.19
C LYS A 77 -7.49 -11.83 -4.69
N ALA A 78 -7.92 -11.73 -5.96
CA ALA A 78 -8.91 -12.62 -6.54
C ALA A 78 -8.41 -14.08 -6.72
N ILE A 79 -7.14 -14.26 -7.08
CA ILE A 79 -6.51 -15.58 -7.23
C ILE A 79 -6.29 -16.22 -5.85
N ASN A 80 -5.97 -15.39 -4.86
CA ASN A 80 -5.51 -15.83 -3.54
C ASN A 80 -6.60 -15.72 -2.48
N THR A 81 -7.84 -16.05 -2.81
CA THR A 81 -8.97 -16.08 -1.86
C THR A 81 -8.70 -16.91 -0.61
N ASP A 82 -7.84 -17.92 -0.71
CA ASP A 82 -7.41 -18.77 0.40
C ASP A 82 -6.07 -18.31 1.01
N MET A 83 -5.46 -17.25 0.48
CA MET A 83 -4.18 -16.79 1.01
C MET A 83 -4.32 -16.08 2.33
N LYS A 84 -3.48 -16.51 3.24
CA LYS A 84 -3.30 -15.94 4.57
C LYS A 84 -2.60 -14.57 4.56
N VAL A 85 -2.24 -14.04 3.37
CA VAL A 85 -1.42 -12.82 3.22
C VAL A 85 -2.02 -11.88 2.18
N SER A 86 -2.30 -10.65 2.58
CA SER A 86 -2.62 -9.52 1.69
C SER A 86 -1.45 -8.56 1.67
N ILE A 87 -1.07 -8.06 0.49
CA ILE A 87 0.06 -7.14 0.32
C ILE A 87 -0.46 -5.83 -0.28
N ASN A 88 -0.09 -4.70 0.33
CA ASN A 88 -0.35 -3.38 -0.21
C ASN A 88 0.97 -2.63 -0.35
N TYR A 89 1.26 -2.16 -1.55
CA TYR A 89 2.45 -1.38 -1.84
C TYR A 89 2.23 0.09 -1.48
N MET A 90 3.24 0.71 -0.89
CA MET A 90 3.24 2.11 -0.47
C MET A 90 4.49 2.83 -1.00
N PHE A 91 4.40 4.15 -1.13
CA PHE A 91 5.53 5.02 -1.51
C PHE A 91 6.21 4.57 -2.81
N GLY A 92 5.43 4.33 -3.88
CA GLY A 92 5.98 3.87 -5.17
C GLY A 92 6.67 2.51 -5.09
N GLY A 93 6.22 1.63 -4.18
CA GLY A 93 6.78 0.29 -4.00
C GLY A 93 8.02 0.21 -3.09
N LYS A 94 8.43 1.32 -2.47
CA LYS A 94 9.57 1.33 -1.53
C LYS A 94 9.28 0.64 -0.20
N ALA A 95 8.01 0.57 0.18
CA ALA A 95 7.54 -0.13 1.38
C ALA A 95 6.28 -0.94 1.08
N GLN A 96 6.03 -1.97 1.87
CA GLN A 96 4.86 -2.80 1.77
C GLN A 96 4.19 -2.94 3.14
N VAL A 97 2.87 -3.07 3.10
CA VAL A 97 2.05 -3.45 4.24
C VAL A 97 1.49 -4.83 3.97
N TYR A 98 1.78 -5.74 4.86
CA TYR A 98 1.29 -7.11 4.83
C TYR A 98 0.19 -7.28 5.88
N GLU A 99 -0.94 -7.82 5.50
CA GLU A 99 -1.91 -8.36 6.44
C GLU A 99 -1.83 -9.89 6.37
N ILE A 100 -1.42 -10.52 7.46
CA ILE A 100 -1.09 -11.93 7.52
C ILE A 100 -1.97 -12.60 8.57
N LYS A 101 -2.81 -13.54 8.13
CA LYS A 101 -3.54 -14.41 9.05
C LYS A 101 -2.58 -15.46 9.60
N ILE A 102 -2.43 -15.48 10.93
CA ILE A 102 -1.54 -16.43 11.60
C ILE A 102 -2.05 -17.86 11.42
N PRO A 103 -1.24 -18.77 10.85
CA PRO A 103 -1.56 -20.18 10.76
C PRO A 103 -1.56 -20.84 12.15
N ASP A 104 -2.26 -21.97 12.25
CA ASP A 104 -2.41 -22.69 13.52
C ASP A 104 -1.11 -23.26 14.08
N ASP A 105 -0.13 -23.47 13.23
CA ASP A 105 1.22 -24.00 13.50
C ASP A 105 2.30 -22.94 13.54
N PHE A 106 1.92 -21.66 13.59
CA PHE A 106 2.88 -20.56 13.61
C PHE A 106 3.78 -20.60 14.85
N LEU A 107 5.07 -20.59 14.64
CA LEU A 107 6.12 -20.80 15.66
C LEU A 107 6.04 -19.85 16.87
N TYR A 108 5.47 -18.67 16.67
CA TYR A 108 5.45 -17.61 17.67
C TYR A 108 4.11 -17.44 18.38
N ILE A 109 3.16 -18.38 18.22
CA ILE A 109 1.91 -18.37 18.99
C ILE A 109 2.23 -18.46 20.49
N GLY A 110 1.62 -17.58 21.28
CA GLY A 110 1.79 -17.48 22.73
C GLY A 110 3.03 -16.70 23.18
N LYS A 111 3.98 -16.39 22.25
CA LYS A 111 5.16 -15.58 22.55
C LYS A 111 4.83 -14.09 22.56
N LYS A 112 5.58 -13.32 23.33
CA LYS A 112 5.53 -11.86 23.31
C LYS A 112 6.28 -11.33 22.10
N LEU A 113 5.89 -10.19 21.56
CA LEU A 113 6.60 -9.56 20.46
C LEU A 113 8.06 -9.23 20.81
N SER A 114 8.35 -8.91 22.05
CA SER A 114 9.73 -8.68 22.53
C SER A 114 10.62 -9.92 22.51
N GLU A 115 10.03 -11.11 22.38
CA GLU A 115 10.76 -12.39 22.31
C GLU A 115 11.03 -12.82 20.86
N ILE A 116 10.50 -12.07 19.89
CA ILE A 116 10.68 -12.32 18.46
C ILE A 116 11.78 -11.41 17.95
N ASN A 117 12.83 -12.00 17.41
CA ASN A 117 13.93 -11.24 16.81
C ASN A 117 13.52 -10.79 15.40
N LEU A 118 12.86 -9.62 15.31
CA LEU A 118 12.47 -9.01 14.02
C LEU A 118 13.65 -8.21 13.46
N HIS A 119 13.80 -8.26 12.13
CA HIS A 119 14.69 -7.33 11.44
C HIS A 119 14.27 -5.88 11.72
N LYS A 120 15.24 -4.96 11.83
CA LYS A 120 14.99 -3.55 12.17
C LYS A 120 14.00 -2.82 11.25
N GLU A 121 13.85 -3.30 10.03
CA GLU A 121 12.95 -2.74 9.00
C GLU A 121 11.60 -3.47 8.91
N ILE A 122 11.34 -4.40 9.83
CA ILE A 122 10.05 -5.08 9.96
C ILE A 122 9.37 -4.55 11.22
N ILE A 123 8.21 -3.96 11.04
CA ILE A 123 7.42 -3.39 12.13
C ILE A 123 6.04 -4.03 12.14
N ILE A 124 5.67 -4.66 13.25
CA ILE A 124 4.30 -5.09 13.48
C ILE A 124 3.53 -3.87 13.98
N GLY A 125 2.78 -3.23 13.09
CA GLY A 125 2.05 -1.99 13.36
C GLY A 125 0.66 -2.20 13.94
N GLY A 126 0.08 -3.41 13.78
CA GLY A 126 -1.24 -3.75 14.27
C GLY A 126 -1.45 -5.25 14.43
N ILE A 127 -2.35 -5.61 15.33
CA ILE A 127 -2.86 -6.98 15.46
C ILE A 127 -4.38 -6.91 15.44
N ILE A 128 -5.01 -7.66 14.55
CA ILE A 128 -6.45 -7.83 14.51
C ILE A 128 -6.74 -9.21 15.11
N ARG A 129 -7.46 -9.25 16.21
CA ARG A 129 -7.82 -10.46 16.94
C ARG A 129 -8.89 -11.26 16.19
N TYR A 130 -9.10 -12.50 16.60
CA TYR A 130 -10.14 -13.36 16.04
C TYR A 130 -11.55 -12.74 16.12
N ASP A 131 -11.84 -11.95 17.17
CA ASP A 131 -13.09 -11.21 17.36
C ASP A 131 -13.19 -9.90 16.56
N ASN A 132 -12.22 -9.64 15.65
CA ASN A 132 -12.03 -8.43 14.86
C ASN A 132 -11.69 -7.18 15.70
N SER A 133 -11.37 -7.29 16.97
CA SER A 133 -10.82 -6.16 17.72
C SER A 133 -9.40 -5.83 17.25
N ALA A 134 -9.07 -4.52 17.14
CA ALA A 134 -7.76 -4.06 16.75
C ALA A 134 -6.92 -3.71 17.98
N VAL A 135 -5.70 -4.19 18.03
CA VAL A 135 -4.73 -3.95 19.10
C VAL A 135 -3.51 -3.24 18.53
N ILE A 136 -3.10 -2.14 19.15
CA ILE A 136 -1.79 -1.52 18.91
C ILE A 136 -0.75 -2.33 19.67
N PRO A 137 0.16 -3.04 19.01
CA PRO A 137 1.07 -3.96 19.67
C PRO A 137 2.13 -3.23 20.47
N ARG A 138 2.53 -3.85 21.56
CA ARG A 138 3.67 -3.45 22.41
C ARG A 138 4.57 -4.67 22.62
N GLY A 139 5.78 -4.49 23.12
CA GLY A 139 6.72 -5.58 23.36
C GLY A 139 6.15 -6.74 24.20
N ASN A 140 5.24 -6.45 25.14
CA ASN A 140 4.57 -7.45 25.98
C ASN A 140 3.30 -8.06 25.36
N THR A 141 2.87 -7.61 24.18
CA THR A 141 1.72 -8.16 23.46
C THR A 141 2.06 -9.55 22.97
N LYS A 142 1.20 -10.52 23.22
CA LYS A 142 1.35 -11.89 22.73
C LYS A 142 0.63 -12.07 21.41
N ILE A 143 1.20 -12.91 20.54
CA ILE A 143 0.53 -13.40 19.34
C ILE A 143 -0.39 -14.55 19.73
N GLU A 144 -1.64 -14.51 19.29
CA GLU A 144 -2.64 -15.52 19.59
C GLU A 144 -3.09 -16.22 18.30
N LYS A 145 -3.59 -17.45 18.47
CA LYS A 145 -4.14 -18.23 17.36
C LYS A 145 -5.31 -17.48 16.72
N GLY A 146 -5.30 -17.38 15.39
CA GLY A 146 -6.36 -16.71 14.65
C GLY A 146 -6.16 -15.19 14.50
N ASP A 147 -5.10 -14.64 15.08
CA ASP A 147 -4.71 -13.25 14.87
C ASP A 147 -4.41 -12.97 13.39
N ARG A 148 -4.60 -11.72 13.00
CA ARG A 148 -4.05 -11.16 11.75
C ARG A 148 -3.05 -10.07 12.12
N LEU A 149 -1.83 -10.21 11.64
CA LEU A 149 -0.77 -9.24 11.87
C LEU A 149 -0.75 -8.25 10.70
N VAL A 150 -0.69 -6.96 11.03
CA VAL A 150 -0.44 -5.89 10.06
C VAL A 150 1.04 -5.51 10.20
N ILE A 151 1.82 -5.85 9.17
CA ILE A 151 3.28 -5.72 9.20
C ILE A 151 3.72 -4.72 8.12
N PHE A 152 4.55 -3.77 8.51
CA PHE A 152 5.26 -2.87 7.59
C PHE A 152 6.65 -3.43 7.34
N SER A 153 7.07 -3.43 6.07
CA SER A 153 8.39 -3.92 5.67
C SER A 153 8.90 -3.12 4.49
N THR A 154 10.21 -2.91 4.41
CA THR A 154 10.87 -2.38 3.21
C THR A 154 11.22 -3.52 2.26
N ASN A 155 11.63 -3.17 1.02
CA ASN A 155 12.09 -4.16 0.06
C ASN A 155 13.33 -4.93 0.54
N GLU A 156 14.16 -4.30 1.37
CA GLU A 156 15.41 -4.88 1.89
C GLU A 156 15.14 -6.01 2.88
N SER A 157 14.10 -5.87 3.71
CA SER A 157 13.74 -6.86 4.74
C SER A 157 12.71 -7.90 4.30
N ARG A 158 12.44 -7.96 3.00
CA ARG A 158 11.44 -8.87 2.43
C ARG A 158 11.75 -10.35 2.69
N LYS A 159 13.01 -10.75 2.52
CA LYS A 159 13.42 -12.15 2.72
C LYS A 159 13.25 -12.60 4.16
N GLU A 160 13.63 -11.75 5.10
CA GLU A 160 13.48 -11.99 6.53
C GLU A 160 12.01 -12.09 6.93
N LEU A 161 11.15 -11.27 6.29
CA LEU A 161 9.71 -11.36 6.49
C LEU A 161 9.14 -12.67 5.95
N GLU A 162 9.57 -13.11 4.77
CA GLU A 162 9.17 -14.39 4.19
C GLU A 162 9.55 -15.57 5.11
N GLU A 163 10.76 -15.56 5.65
CA GLU A 163 11.24 -16.57 6.59
C GLU A 163 10.48 -16.55 7.92
N LEU A 164 10.04 -15.38 8.36
CA LEU A 164 9.22 -15.21 9.56
C LEU A 164 7.82 -15.80 9.40
N ILE A 165 7.19 -15.59 8.23
CA ILE A 165 5.80 -15.97 7.99
C ILE A 165 5.66 -17.47 7.76
N ASP A 166 6.46 -18.02 6.87
CA ASP A 166 6.43 -19.44 6.54
C ASP A 166 7.74 -19.87 5.84
N PRO A 167 8.57 -20.67 6.50
CA PRO A 167 9.77 -21.24 5.90
C PRO A 167 9.46 -22.12 4.66
N THR A 168 8.24 -22.61 4.51
CA THR A 168 7.81 -23.48 3.40
C THR A 168 7.29 -22.68 2.20
N LEU A 169 6.89 -21.41 2.37
CA LEU A 169 6.45 -20.51 1.30
C LEU A 169 7.58 -20.07 0.35
N LYS A 170 8.81 -20.54 0.56
CA LYS A 170 10.04 -20.17 -0.19
C LYS A 170 9.94 -20.24 -1.73
N LYS A 171 8.88 -20.76 -2.32
CA LYS A 171 8.81 -20.97 -3.78
C LYS A 171 7.58 -20.43 -4.51
N SER A 172 6.51 -20.00 -3.85
CA SER A 172 5.23 -19.90 -4.56
C SER A 172 4.73 -18.49 -4.84
N ILE A 173 4.93 -17.51 -3.98
CA ILE A 173 4.28 -16.21 -4.10
C ILE A 173 5.23 -15.12 -4.61
N PHE A 174 6.47 -15.18 -4.21
CA PHE A 174 7.44 -14.10 -4.38
C PHE A 174 8.31 -14.23 -5.63
N ASP A 175 8.42 -15.44 -6.21
CA ASP A 175 9.11 -15.65 -7.49
C ASP A 175 8.31 -15.08 -8.68
N PHE A 176 7.01 -14.85 -8.53
CA PHE A 176 6.17 -14.25 -9.56
C PHE A 176 6.50 -12.75 -9.80
N PHE A 177 7.03 -12.06 -8.80
CA PHE A 177 7.41 -10.64 -8.87
C PHE A 177 8.88 -10.40 -9.21
N ARG A 178 9.62 -11.43 -9.58
CA ARG A 178 11.08 -11.35 -9.81
C ARG A 178 11.49 -11.09 -11.27
N ARG A 179 10.56 -10.59 -12.09
CA ARG A 179 10.86 -10.19 -13.47
C ARG A 179 10.60 -8.71 -13.71
#